data_318560433f5db8bd8fd07fae9ec2a54c
#
_entry.id   318560433f5db8bd8fd07fae9ec2a54c
#
_cell.length_a   1.000
_cell.length_b   1.000
_cell.length_c   1.000
_cell.angle_alpha   90.00
_cell.angle_beta   90.00
_cell.angle_gamma   90.00
#
_symmetry.space_group_name_H-M   'P 1'
#
loop_
_entity.id
_entity.type
_entity.pdbx_description
1 polymer ?
#
loop_
_entity_poly.entity_id
_entity_poly.type
_entity_poly.pdbx_seq_one_letter_code
_entity_poly.pdbx_strand_id
1 'polypeptide(L)'
;MSGKPLFSSKASGGHYISPSNHEPAAKKPKQLPPRAFPIPSSLMAVFSNTDGERAGTQVELPADATPKQLELLINSLLHNEEALPYACYINDVEVTSSLAATLQQLADAYNAALNTPTPLSADALNFEQTLAISYQPLSVFRVRPVTRCMETMPGHTDAVLHVQVGRSTHTRMHVWCLVRSRLVFVLPSLPPALS
;
A
#
# COMPACT_ATOMS: atom_id res chain seq x y z
N MET A 1 -81.27 23.90 -54.21
CA MET A 1 -80.84 23.12 -55.40
C MET A 1 -79.58 22.37 -54.96
N SER A 2 -79.76 21.08 -54.72
CA SER A 2 -79.04 19.99 -55.42
C SER A 2 -77.55 19.97 -55.18
N GLY A 3 -76.96 18.94 -54.72
CA GLY A 3 -77.23 17.54 -54.71
C GLY A 3 -76.09 16.82 -53.93
N LYS A 4 -76.42 15.71 -53.25
CA LYS A 4 -75.46 14.73 -52.83
C LYS A 4 -74.76 14.02 -54.00
N PRO A 5 -73.62 13.42 -53.83
CA PRO A 5 -73.63 11.97 -53.64
C PRO A 5 -72.71 11.37 -52.58
N LEU A 6 -73.19 10.27 -52.14
CA LEU A 6 -72.56 9.18 -51.44
C LEU A 6 -71.27 8.63 -52.09
N PHE A 7 -70.23 8.39 -51.34
CA PHE A 7 -69.34 7.31 -51.66
C PHE A 7 -68.92 6.56 -50.35
N SER A 8 -69.40 5.35 -50.25
CA SER A 8 -69.03 4.33 -49.34
C SER A 8 -67.72 3.71 -49.82
N SER A 9 -66.67 3.71 -49.04
CA SER A 9 -65.54 2.81 -49.26
C SER A 9 -65.18 2.08 -47.99
N LYS A 10 -65.35 0.78 -48.07
CA LYS A 10 -64.99 -0.26 -47.14
C LYS A 10 -63.55 -0.08 -46.66
N ALA A 11 -63.34 0.01 -45.34
CA ALA A 11 -62.06 -0.16 -44.72
C ALA A 11 -61.69 -1.66 -44.69
N SER A 12 -60.68 -2.00 -45.48
CA SER A 12 -60.00 -3.28 -45.39
C SER A 12 -59.04 -3.23 -44.19
N GLY A 13 -59.23 -4.14 -43.24
CA GLY A 13 -58.39 -4.28 -42.08
C GLY A 13 -56.97 -4.67 -42.45
N GLY A 14 -56.03 -3.73 -42.31
CA GLY A 14 -54.61 -3.98 -42.36
C GLY A 14 -54.17 -4.51 -40.99
N HIS A 15 -53.81 -5.79 -40.96
CA HIS A 15 -53.18 -6.43 -39.82
C HIS A 15 -51.78 -5.86 -39.65
N TYR A 16 -51.56 -4.95 -38.67
CA TYR A 16 -50.24 -4.48 -38.31
C TYR A 16 -49.57 -5.61 -37.52
N ILE A 17 -48.66 -6.30 -38.18
CA ILE A 17 -47.73 -7.23 -37.50
C ILE A 17 -46.63 -6.34 -36.89
N SER A 18 -46.68 -6.17 -35.59
CA SER A 18 -45.58 -5.58 -34.83
C SER A 18 -44.34 -6.44 -35.04
N PRO A 19 -43.18 -5.88 -35.48
CA PRO A 19 -41.94 -6.62 -35.44
C PRO A 19 -41.58 -6.93 -33.97
N SER A 20 -41.66 -8.21 -33.61
CA SER A 20 -41.14 -8.70 -32.36
C SER A 20 -39.61 -8.48 -32.41
N ASN A 21 -39.13 -7.44 -31.74
CA ASN A 21 -37.72 -7.28 -31.41
C ASN A 21 -37.35 -8.44 -30.46
N HIS A 22 -37.01 -9.57 -31.02
CA HIS A 22 -36.18 -10.54 -30.36
C HIS A 22 -34.75 -9.99 -30.32
N GLU A 23 -34.50 -9.13 -29.35
CA GLU A 23 -33.17 -8.82 -28.91
C GLU A 23 -32.51 -10.13 -28.47
N PRO A 24 -31.41 -10.57 -29.12
CA PRO A 24 -30.76 -11.80 -28.74
C PRO A 24 -30.26 -11.62 -27.29
N ALA A 25 -30.84 -12.38 -26.36
CA ALA A 25 -30.43 -12.39 -24.96
C ALA A 25 -28.90 -12.51 -24.92
N ALA A 26 -28.26 -11.42 -24.47
CA ALA A 26 -26.81 -11.37 -24.29
C ALA A 26 -26.39 -12.58 -23.47
N LYS A 27 -25.66 -13.50 -24.08
CA LYS A 27 -25.15 -14.68 -23.40
C LYS A 27 -24.32 -14.19 -22.21
N LYS A 28 -24.80 -14.43 -20.99
CA LYS A 28 -24.06 -14.14 -19.78
C LYS A 28 -22.65 -14.70 -19.94
N PRO A 29 -21.60 -13.92 -19.68
CA PRO A 29 -20.23 -14.39 -19.79
C PRO A 29 -20.09 -15.65 -18.93
N LYS A 30 -19.57 -16.70 -19.51
CA LYS A 30 -19.37 -17.99 -18.85
C LYS A 30 -18.36 -17.76 -17.74
N GLN A 31 -18.80 -17.71 -16.48
CA GLN A 31 -17.93 -17.57 -15.34
C GLN A 31 -17.01 -18.78 -15.30
N LEU A 32 -15.70 -18.55 -15.37
CA LEU A 32 -14.73 -19.62 -15.16
C LEU A 32 -14.85 -20.09 -13.70
N PRO A 33 -14.77 -21.40 -13.44
CA PRO A 33 -14.76 -21.92 -12.09
C PRO A 33 -13.51 -21.41 -11.34
N PRO A 34 -13.61 -21.14 -10.03
CA PRO A 34 -12.48 -20.73 -9.22
C PRO A 34 -11.40 -21.81 -9.26
N ARG A 35 -10.14 -21.40 -9.47
CA ARG A 35 -9.00 -22.30 -9.51
C ARG A 35 -8.51 -22.55 -8.09
N ALA A 36 -8.35 -23.80 -7.70
CA ALA A 36 -7.73 -24.15 -6.42
C ALA A 36 -6.20 -24.06 -6.56
N PHE A 37 -5.58 -23.35 -5.62
CA PHE A 37 -4.13 -23.21 -5.50
C PHE A 37 -3.70 -23.89 -4.19
N PRO A 38 -3.34 -25.20 -4.22
CA PRO A 38 -2.84 -25.87 -3.03
C PRO A 38 -1.50 -25.27 -2.63
N ILE A 39 -1.42 -24.67 -1.45
CA ILE A 39 -0.19 -24.10 -0.90
C ILE A 39 0.61 -25.27 -0.30
N PRO A 40 1.83 -25.55 -0.78
CA PRO A 40 2.67 -26.61 -0.22
C PRO A 40 3.17 -26.21 1.17
N SER A 41 3.61 -27.17 1.97
CA SER A 41 4.15 -26.94 3.33
C SER A 41 5.49 -26.20 3.32
N SER A 42 6.28 -26.34 2.26
CA SER A 42 7.53 -25.61 2.04
C SER A 42 7.58 -25.07 0.61
N LEU A 43 8.27 -23.94 0.45
CA LEU A 43 8.39 -23.20 -0.79
C LEU A 43 9.84 -22.80 -1.02
N MET A 44 10.30 -22.89 -2.27
CA MET A 44 11.59 -22.31 -2.65
C MET A 44 11.41 -20.82 -2.94
N ALA A 45 12.19 -20.00 -2.27
CA ALA A 45 12.13 -18.54 -2.43
C ALA A 45 13.49 -17.95 -2.81
N VAL A 46 13.44 -16.84 -3.55
CA VAL A 46 14.58 -15.95 -3.85
C VAL A 46 14.23 -14.56 -3.37
N PHE A 47 15.13 -13.97 -2.62
CA PHE A 47 14.99 -12.59 -2.16
C PHE A 47 15.64 -11.63 -3.14
N SER A 48 14.95 -10.52 -3.44
CA SER A 48 15.48 -9.45 -4.29
C SER A 48 15.18 -8.08 -3.66
N ASN A 49 16.09 -7.15 -3.83
CA ASN A 49 15.88 -5.75 -3.46
C ASN A 49 14.92 -5.09 -4.47
N THR A 50 14.44 -3.89 -4.17
CA THR A 50 13.66 -3.03 -5.09
C THR A 50 14.37 -2.76 -6.42
N ASP A 51 15.70 -2.77 -6.43
CA ASP A 51 16.54 -2.60 -7.62
C ASP A 51 16.70 -3.90 -8.44
N GLY A 52 16.11 -5.02 -7.99
CA GLY A 52 16.19 -6.32 -8.64
C GLY A 52 17.46 -7.12 -8.30
N GLU A 53 18.31 -6.62 -7.40
CA GLU A 53 19.48 -7.35 -6.94
C GLU A 53 19.06 -8.50 -6.01
N ARG A 54 19.58 -9.69 -6.26
CA ARG A 54 19.29 -10.88 -5.46
C ARG A 54 20.13 -10.93 -4.20
N ALA A 55 19.49 -11.18 -3.06
CA ALA A 55 20.17 -11.43 -1.80
C ALA A 55 20.37 -12.95 -1.62
N GLY A 56 21.57 -13.40 -1.88
CA GLY A 56 21.95 -14.80 -1.70
C GLY A 56 21.39 -15.76 -2.77
N THR A 57 21.34 -17.04 -2.40
CA THR A 57 20.82 -18.14 -3.22
C THR A 57 19.35 -18.43 -2.91
N GLN A 58 18.79 -19.42 -3.60
CA GLN A 58 17.46 -19.93 -3.27
C GLN A 58 17.45 -20.53 -1.86
N VAL A 59 16.39 -20.23 -1.12
CA VAL A 59 16.20 -20.71 0.24
C VAL A 59 14.85 -21.40 0.34
N GLU A 60 14.81 -22.55 1.01
CA GLU A 60 13.56 -23.22 1.34
C GLU A 60 12.93 -22.56 2.56
N LEU A 61 11.66 -22.18 2.43
CA LEU A 61 10.88 -21.52 3.48
C LEU A 61 9.66 -22.36 3.83
N PRO A 62 9.31 -22.49 5.11
CA PRO A 62 8.03 -23.05 5.50
C PRO A 62 6.90 -22.06 5.10
N ALA A 63 5.76 -22.59 4.72
CA ALA A 63 4.62 -21.77 4.30
C ALA A 63 4.04 -20.90 5.43
N ASP A 64 4.24 -21.28 6.67
CA ASP A 64 3.83 -20.53 7.87
C ASP A 64 4.87 -19.48 8.33
N ALA A 65 5.93 -19.25 7.53
CA ALA A 65 6.96 -18.26 7.85
C ALA A 65 6.34 -16.89 8.15
N THR A 66 6.71 -16.34 9.28
CA THR A 66 6.26 -15.01 9.73
C THR A 66 7.16 -13.90 9.20
N PRO A 67 6.69 -12.64 9.12
CA PRO A 67 7.52 -11.50 8.70
C PRO A 67 8.81 -11.36 9.50
N LYS A 68 8.77 -11.63 10.81
CA LYS A 68 9.97 -11.59 11.67
C LYS A 68 11.01 -12.65 11.29
N GLN A 69 10.57 -13.84 10.91
CA GLN A 69 11.49 -14.90 10.45
C GLN A 69 12.11 -14.54 9.11
N LEU A 70 11.32 -13.92 8.19
CA LEU A 70 11.83 -13.41 6.92
C LEU A 70 12.85 -12.28 7.15
N GLU A 71 12.57 -11.36 8.07
CA GLU A 71 13.49 -10.28 8.45
C GLU A 71 14.83 -10.82 8.99
N LEU A 72 14.79 -11.79 9.88
CA LEU A 72 16.00 -12.45 10.42
C LEU A 72 16.79 -13.12 9.30
N LEU A 73 16.12 -13.80 8.40
CA LEU A 73 16.74 -14.47 7.28
C LEU A 73 17.41 -13.46 6.32
N ILE A 74 16.73 -12.38 5.99
CA ILE A 74 17.29 -11.32 5.13
C ILE A 74 18.53 -10.70 5.78
N ASN A 75 18.48 -10.38 7.08
CA ASN A 75 19.64 -9.86 7.80
C ASN A 75 20.82 -10.84 7.78
N SER A 76 20.55 -12.14 7.86
CA SER A 76 21.57 -13.19 7.74
C SER A 76 22.14 -13.29 6.32
N LEU A 77 21.30 -13.22 5.29
CA LEU A 77 21.72 -13.26 3.88
C LEU A 77 22.55 -12.05 3.46
N LEU A 78 22.22 -10.87 4.02
CA LEU A 78 22.93 -9.63 3.75
C LEU A 78 24.18 -9.44 4.66
N HIS A 79 24.40 -10.34 5.62
CA HIS A 79 25.48 -10.23 6.61
C HIS A 79 25.47 -8.90 7.38
N ASN A 80 24.27 -8.39 7.73
CA ASN A 80 24.15 -7.15 8.47
C ASN A 80 24.69 -7.34 9.90
N GLU A 81 25.56 -6.44 10.37
CA GLU A 81 26.07 -6.44 11.75
C GLU A 81 24.96 -6.11 12.76
N GLU A 82 24.01 -5.24 12.35
CA GLU A 82 22.86 -4.89 13.15
C GLU A 82 21.58 -5.39 12.45
N ALA A 83 20.64 -5.92 13.23
CA ALA A 83 19.34 -6.32 12.73
C ALA A 83 18.56 -5.07 12.26
N LEU A 84 18.37 -4.95 10.95
CA LEU A 84 17.55 -3.91 10.33
C LEU A 84 16.15 -4.47 10.07
N PRO A 85 15.11 -3.68 10.26
CA PRO A 85 13.76 -4.08 9.93
C PRO A 85 13.55 -4.03 8.41
N TYR A 86 12.91 -5.07 7.87
CA TYR A 86 12.56 -5.18 6.46
C TYR A 86 11.07 -5.46 6.30
N ALA A 87 10.46 -4.82 5.31
CA ALA A 87 9.18 -5.22 4.79
C ALA A 87 9.38 -6.17 3.60
N CYS A 88 8.61 -7.26 3.54
CA CYS A 88 8.65 -8.25 2.47
C CYS A 88 7.37 -8.19 1.66
N TYR A 89 7.51 -8.31 0.34
CA TYR A 89 6.40 -8.23 -0.61
C TYR A 89 6.43 -9.41 -1.57
N ILE A 90 5.26 -9.88 -1.93
CA ILE A 90 5.05 -10.89 -2.99
C ILE A 90 4.07 -10.28 -3.98
N ASN A 91 4.49 -10.05 -5.22
CA ASN A 91 3.66 -9.40 -6.25
C ASN A 91 2.98 -8.13 -5.73
N ASP A 92 3.75 -7.23 -5.12
CA ASP A 92 3.33 -5.94 -4.54
C ASP A 92 2.39 -6.06 -3.32
N VAL A 93 2.14 -7.27 -2.82
CA VAL A 93 1.36 -7.49 -1.59
C VAL A 93 2.32 -7.72 -0.42
N GLU A 94 2.18 -6.92 0.63
CA GLU A 94 3.01 -7.02 1.84
C GLU A 94 2.67 -8.27 2.65
N VAL A 95 3.71 -8.96 3.12
CA VAL A 95 3.58 -10.11 4.04
C VAL A 95 3.38 -9.59 5.45
N THR A 96 2.12 -9.54 5.93
CA THR A 96 1.78 -8.97 7.26
C THR A 96 1.64 -10.03 8.35
N SER A 97 1.12 -11.20 8.06
CA SER A 97 0.84 -12.26 9.05
C SER A 97 1.70 -13.50 8.84
N SER A 98 1.54 -14.18 7.73
CA SER A 98 2.34 -15.34 7.33
C SER A 98 2.42 -15.42 5.80
N LEU A 99 3.41 -16.15 5.32
CA LEU A 99 3.59 -16.39 3.89
C LEU A 99 2.36 -17.07 3.29
N ALA A 100 1.84 -18.12 3.93
CA ALA A 100 0.65 -18.83 3.47
C ALA A 100 -0.59 -17.92 3.39
N ALA A 101 -0.80 -17.06 4.40
CA ALA A 101 -1.92 -16.13 4.38
C ALA A 101 -1.85 -15.13 3.22
N THR A 102 -0.65 -14.62 2.92
CA THR A 102 -0.44 -13.71 1.79
C THR A 102 -0.66 -14.43 0.46
N LEU A 103 -0.17 -15.66 0.31
CA LEU A 103 -0.40 -16.47 -0.88
C LEU A 103 -1.87 -16.81 -1.07
N GLN A 104 -2.62 -17.07 0.01
CA GLN A 104 -4.06 -17.28 -0.05
C GLN A 104 -4.79 -16.01 -0.51
N GLN A 105 -4.42 -14.84 0.02
CA GLN A 105 -4.98 -13.56 -0.43
C GLN A 105 -4.73 -13.31 -1.92
N LEU A 106 -3.53 -13.64 -2.41
CA LEU A 106 -3.21 -13.54 -3.83
C LEU A 106 -4.04 -14.51 -4.69
N ALA A 107 -4.25 -15.74 -4.20
CA ALA A 107 -5.09 -16.74 -4.87
C ALA A 107 -6.56 -16.29 -4.93
N ASP A 108 -7.08 -15.73 -3.86
CA ASP A 108 -8.44 -15.19 -3.80
C ASP A 108 -8.60 -13.97 -4.71
N ALA A 109 -7.63 -13.07 -4.72
CA ALA A 109 -7.59 -11.92 -5.63
C ALA A 109 -7.53 -12.37 -7.10
N TYR A 110 -6.73 -13.39 -7.42
CA TYR A 110 -6.68 -13.97 -8.76
C TYR A 110 -8.03 -14.57 -9.18
N ASN A 111 -8.66 -15.36 -8.31
CA ASN A 111 -9.98 -15.93 -8.58
C ASN A 111 -11.05 -14.86 -8.77
N ALA A 112 -11.01 -13.77 -8.01
CA ALA A 112 -11.88 -12.62 -8.19
C ALA A 112 -11.63 -11.91 -9.53
N ALA A 113 -10.37 -11.81 -9.95
CA ALA A 113 -9.98 -11.16 -11.20
C ALA A 113 -10.25 -12.00 -12.46
N LEU A 114 -10.46 -13.32 -12.35
CA LEU A 114 -10.78 -14.17 -13.51
C LEU A 114 -12.01 -13.72 -14.32
N ASN A 115 -12.91 -12.99 -13.68
CA ASN A 115 -14.11 -12.44 -14.30
C ASN A 115 -13.97 -10.96 -14.71
N THR A 116 -12.77 -10.37 -14.60
CA THR A 116 -12.46 -9.02 -15.00
C THR A 116 -11.70 -9.00 -16.34
N PRO A 117 -11.77 -7.89 -17.12
CA PRO A 117 -11.08 -7.80 -18.42
C PRO A 117 -9.54 -7.77 -18.30
N THR A 118 -8.99 -7.60 -17.11
CA THR A 118 -7.54 -7.58 -16.86
C THR A 118 -7.18 -8.72 -15.91
N PRO A 119 -6.94 -9.94 -16.41
CA PRO A 119 -6.56 -11.06 -15.55
C PRO A 119 -5.17 -10.83 -14.97
N LEU A 120 -5.00 -11.08 -13.66
CA LEU A 120 -3.71 -11.20 -13.03
C LEU A 120 -2.95 -12.39 -13.64
N SER A 121 -1.62 -12.28 -13.77
CA SER A 121 -0.82 -13.37 -14.32
C SER A 121 -0.88 -14.61 -13.42
N ALA A 122 -1.26 -15.74 -13.99
CA ALA A 122 -1.30 -17.03 -13.27
C ALA A 122 0.10 -17.51 -12.84
N ASP A 123 1.15 -17.02 -13.52
CA ASP A 123 2.54 -17.40 -13.24
C ASP A 123 2.98 -16.97 -11.84
N ALA A 124 2.37 -15.91 -11.31
CA ALA A 124 2.61 -15.40 -9.95
C ALA A 124 2.18 -16.39 -8.84
N LEU A 125 1.32 -17.35 -9.15
CA LEU A 125 0.79 -18.36 -8.22
C LEU A 125 1.27 -19.77 -8.55
N ASN A 126 2.31 -19.89 -9.37
CA ASN A 126 2.90 -21.19 -9.67
C ASN A 126 3.91 -21.57 -8.58
N PHE A 127 3.46 -22.32 -7.58
CA PHE A 127 4.29 -22.78 -6.46
C PHE A 127 5.31 -23.88 -6.82
N GLU A 128 5.27 -24.40 -8.03
CA GLU A 128 6.32 -25.30 -8.56
C GLU A 128 7.57 -24.53 -8.97
N GLN A 129 7.44 -23.22 -9.18
CA GLN A 129 8.55 -22.32 -9.46
C GLN A 129 9.04 -21.65 -8.18
N THR A 130 10.24 -21.09 -8.26
CA THR A 130 10.81 -20.31 -7.17
C THR A 130 10.00 -19.04 -6.94
N LEU A 131 9.54 -18.84 -5.71
CA LEU A 131 8.81 -17.64 -5.30
C LEU A 131 9.75 -16.44 -5.22
N ALA A 132 9.44 -15.38 -5.94
CA ALA A 132 10.18 -14.12 -5.84
C ALA A 132 9.61 -13.29 -4.67
N ILE A 133 10.43 -13.01 -3.67
CA ILE A 133 10.09 -12.14 -2.53
C ILE A 133 10.94 -10.88 -2.66
N SER A 134 10.31 -9.73 -2.84
CA SER A 134 10.99 -8.46 -2.79
C SER A 134 11.06 -7.96 -1.34
N TYR A 135 12.20 -7.37 -0.95
CA TYR A 135 12.37 -6.81 0.38
C TYR A 135 12.76 -5.34 0.29
N GLN A 136 12.30 -4.56 1.26
CA GLN A 136 12.61 -3.14 1.37
C GLN A 136 13.01 -2.82 2.80
N PRO A 137 14.14 -2.13 3.03
CA PRO A 137 14.53 -1.69 4.36
C PRO A 137 13.56 -0.63 4.88
N LEU A 138 13.12 -0.80 6.12
CA LEU A 138 12.32 0.20 6.81
C LEU A 138 13.22 1.21 7.50
N SER A 139 12.83 2.50 7.46
CA SER A 139 13.58 3.56 8.13
C SER A 139 13.49 3.44 9.64
N VAL A 140 14.62 3.33 10.31
CA VAL A 140 14.71 3.33 11.77
C VAL A 140 15.14 4.70 12.26
N PHE A 141 14.27 5.38 12.98
CA PHE A 141 14.61 6.63 13.64
C PHE A 141 15.21 6.35 15.02
N ARG A 142 16.52 6.50 15.14
CA ARG A 142 17.19 6.38 16.45
C ARG A 142 17.21 7.75 17.14
N VAL A 143 16.37 7.91 18.14
CA VAL A 143 16.41 9.09 19.00
C VAL A 143 17.54 8.90 20.01
N ARG A 144 18.57 9.72 19.92
CA ARG A 144 19.63 9.75 20.94
C ARG A 144 19.11 10.53 22.13
N PRO A 145 19.03 9.94 23.34
CA PRO A 145 18.61 10.66 24.53
C PRO A 145 19.61 11.79 24.81
N VAL A 146 19.09 12.97 25.17
CA VAL A 146 19.92 14.09 25.61
C VAL A 146 20.42 13.74 27.01
N THR A 147 21.73 13.53 27.15
CA THR A 147 22.37 13.12 28.40
C THR A 147 22.92 14.28 29.21
N ARG A 148 23.09 15.46 28.62
CA ARG A 148 23.57 16.63 29.32
C ARG A 148 22.94 17.91 28.75
N CYS A 149 22.79 18.90 29.63
CA CYS A 149 22.43 20.27 29.23
C CYS A 149 23.64 20.91 28.53
N MET A 150 23.45 21.38 27.31
CA MET A 150 24.52 22.07 26.55
C MET A 150 24.60 23.55 26.93
N GLU A 151 23.45 24.18 27.20
CA GLU A 151 23.36 25.61 27.49
C GLU A 151 22.12 25.87 28.31
N THR A 152 22.22 26.78 29.25
CA THR A 152 21.10 27.30 30.03
C THR A 152 20.86 28.73 29.64
N MET A 153 19.67 29.08 29.22
CA MET A 153 19.27 30.43 28.84
C MET A 153 18.53 31.09 30.01
N PRO A 154 19.21 31.86 30.88
CA PRO A 154 18.56 32.58 31.94
C PRO A 154 17.78 33.78 31.34
N GLY A 155 16.58 34.02 31.80
CA GLY A 155 15.77 35.13 31.30
C GLY A 155 14.41 35.24 31.96
N HIS A 156 14.04 34.22 32.75
CA HIS A 156 12.77 34.18 33.44
C HIS A 156 12.95 34.09 34.96
N THR A 157 12.21 34.88 35.71
CA THR A 157 12.18 34.82 37.17
C THR A 157 11.09 33.88 37.70
N ASP A 158 10.14 33.54 36.85
CA ASP A 158 9.01 32.68 37.18
C ASP A 158 9.13 31.31 36.43
N ALA A 159 8.34 30.33 36.88
CA ALA A 159 8.30 29.01 36.28
C ALA A 159 7.87 29.06 34.80
N VAL A 160 8.66 28.44 33.93
CA VAL A 160 8.34 28.29 32.51
C VAL A 160 7.39 27.08 32.35
N LEU A 161 6.18 27.36 31.90
CA LEU A 161 5.12 26.35 31.74
C LEU A 161 5.17 25.63 30.40
N HIS A 162 5.66 26.33 29.37
CA HIS A 162 5.76 25.78 28.03
C HIS A 162 6.90 26.42 27.26
N VAL A 163 7.62 25.61 26.46
CA VAL A 163 8.68 26.09 25.58
C VAL A 163 8.41 25.55 24.17
N GLN A 164 8.39 26.46 23.20
CA GLN A 164 8.26 26.08 21.78
C GLN A 164 9.44 26.65 21.01
N VAL A 165 10.08 25.74 20.23
CA VAL A 165 11.17 26.14 19.32
C VAL A 165 10.63 26.20 17.90
N GLY A 166 10.71 27.37 17.30
CA GLY A 166 10.32 27.62 15.91
C GLY A 166 11.53 27.89 15.03
N ARG A 167 11.48 27.46 13.78
CA ARG A 167 12.49 27.78 12.78
C ARG A 167 11.92 28.85 11.83
N SER A 168 12.57 30.01 11.75
CA SER A 168 12.23 31.02 10.75
C SER A 168 12.91 30.68 9.40
N THR A 169 12.32 31.14 8.30
CA THR A 169 12.83 30.97 6.92
C THR A 169 14.25 31.54 6.70
N HIS A 170 14.77 32.31 7.66
CA HIS A 170 16.11 32.93 7.59
C HIS A 170 17.08 32.39 8.65
N THR A 171 17.20 31.07 8.82
CA THR A 171 18.23 30.39 9.63
C THR A 171 18.28 30.77 11.12
N ARG A 172 17.39 31.60 11.65
CA ARG A 172 17.33 31.90 13.08
C ARG A 172 16.34 30.98 13.79
N MET A 173 16.80 30.34 14.85
CA MET A 173 15.95 29.61 15.77
C MET A 173 15.31 30.61 16.74
N HIS A 174 14.00 30.51 16.91
CA HIS A 174 13.24 31.32 17.86
C HIS A 174 12.72 30.42 18.96
N VAL A 175 12.92 30.82 20.20
CA VAL A 175 12.40 30.09 21.37
C VAL A 175 11.29 30.94 21.99
N TRP A 176 10.10 30.36 22.07
CA TRP A 176 8.95 30.95 22.71
C TRP A 176 8.73 30.29 24.06
N CYS A 177 8.66 31.07 25.12
CA CYS A 177 8.40 30.56 26.46
C CYS A 177 7.09 31.12 26.98
N LEU A 178 6.23 30.24 27.50
CA LEU A 178 5.01 30.68 28.23
C LEU A 178 5.31 30.71 29.73
N VAL A 179 5.28 31.90 30.30
CA VAL A 179 5.47 32.10 31.73
C VAL A 179 4.19 32.73 32.26
N ARG A 180 3.52 32.07 33.21
CA ARG A 180 2.36 32.61 33.99
C ARG A 180 1.40 33.48 33.17
N SER A 181 0.86 32.96 32.07
CA SER A 181 -0.08 33.62 31.17
C SER A 181 0.48 34.69 30.23
N ARG A 182 1.79 34.83 30.12
CA ARG A 182 2.42 35.73 29.13
C ARG A 182 3.36 34.94 28.23
N LEU A 183 3.23 35.21 26.93
CA LEU A 183 4.16 34.68 25.94
C LEU A 183 5.38 35.59 25.89
N VAL A 184 6.57 35.08 26.21
CA VAL A 184 7.81 35.84 26.20
C VAL A 184 8.70 35.26 25.09
N PHE A 185 9.20 36.17 24.27
CA PHE A 185 10.12 35.81 23.17
C PHE A 185 11.56 35.91 23.69
N VAL A 186 12.30 34.80 23.64
CA VAL A 186 13.72 34.81 24.02
C VAL A 186 14.55 34.70 22.74
N LEU A 187 15.30 35.72 22.41
CA LEU A 187 16.32 35.68 21.37
C LEU A 187 17.55 34.95 21.93
N PRO A 188 18.06 33.91 21.30
CA PRO A 188 19.36 33.37 21.69
C PRO A 188 20.41 34.46 21.47
N SER A 189 21.15 34.79 22.52
CA SER A 189 22.33 35.66 22.41
C SER A 189 23.34 34.97 21.48
N LEU A 190 23.77 35.67 20.43
CA LEU A 190 24.87 35.21 19.61
C LEU A 190 26.11 35.05 20.49
N PRO A 191 26.86 33.94 20.38
CA PRO A 191 28.16 33.82 20.98
C PRO A 191 29.07 34.96 20.44
N PRO A 192 29.93 35.53 21.28
CA PRO A 192 30.87 36.57 20.82
C PRO A 192 31.71 35.97 19.69
N ALA A 193 31.83 36.74 18.61
CA ALA A 193 32.67 36.34 17.48
C ALA A 193 34.11 36.13 18.03
N LEU A 194 34.63 34.93 17.83
CA LEU A 194 36.04 34.62 18.07
C LEU A 194 36.83 35.47 17.10
N SER A 195 37.54 36.48 17.65
CA SER A 195 38.55 37.29 16.98
C SER A 195 39.86 36.51 16.91
#